data_26c913fb2b535b1ecdf5e6a53c75fb52
#
_entry.id   26c913fb2b535b1ecdf5e6a53c75fb52
#
_cell.length_a   1.000
_cell.length_b   1.000
_cell.length_c   1.000
_cell.angle_alpha   90.00
_cell.angle_beta   90.00
_cell.angle_gamma   90.00
#
_symmetry.space_group_name_H-M   'P 1'
#
loop_
_entity.id
_entity.type
_entity.pdbx_description
1 polymer ?
#
loop_
_entity_poly.entity_id
_entity_poly.type
_entity_poly.pdbx_seq_one_letter_code
_entity_poly.pdbx_strand_id
1 'polypeptide(L)'
;AASEALAQRIEKHYPDVDLAVGSKDPEGYDLVVNATPIGMRDGDPLPVDVERIAPGSYVGDVVLKADVTPFLQAAKDKGCTIQVGTDMLFEMIPACLEFFGFGTATPDELRATAQLPS
;
A
#
# COMPACT_ATOMS: atom_id res chain seq x y z
N ALA A 1 12.60 8.06 14.10
CA ALA A 1 12.04 9.40 14.02
C ALA A 1 10.56 9.41 13.53
N ALA A 2 10.28 9.34 12.23
CA ALA A 2 8.88 9.42 11.75
C ALA A 2 8.03 8.21 12.18
N SER A 3 8.59 7.01 12.09
CA SER A 3 7.92 5.77 12.48
C SER A 3 7.63 5.73 13.98
N GLU A 4 8.54 6.21 14.80
CA GLU A 4 8.37 6.29 16.26
C GLU A 4 7.27 7.28 16.63
N ALA A 5 7.24 8.46 15.98
CA ALA A 5 6.18 9.44 16.21
C ALA A 5 4.81 8.91 15.78
N LEU A 6 4.74 8.13 14.70
CA LEU A 6 3.52 7.47 14.27
C LEU A 6 3.08 6.39 15.27
N ALA A 7 4.01 5.55 15.73
CA ALA A 7 3.72 4.52 16.73
C ALA A 7 3.14 5.15 18.01
N GLN A 8 3.76 6.19 18.55
CA GLN A 8 3.25 6.90 19.74
C GLN A 8 1.84 7.46 19.54
N ARG A 9 1.52 7.98 18.34
CA ARG A 9 0.17 8.46 18.04
C ARG A 9 -0.85 7.32 17.99
N ILE A 10 -0.47 6.18 17.42
CA ILE A 10 -1.37 5.01 17.35
C ILE A 10 -1.59 4.45 18.76
N GLU A 11 -0.56 4.24 19.53
CA GLU A 11 -0.65 3.75 20.94
C GLU A 11 -1.58 4.62 21.79
N LYS A 12 -1.52 5.93 21.60
CA LYS A 12 -2.39 6.87 22.34
C LYS A 12 -3.88 6.67 22.05
N HIS A 13 -4.23 6.29 20.82
CA HIS A 13 -5.64 6.15 20.39
C HIS A 13 -6.11 4.69 20.34
N TYR A 14 -5.19 3.75 20.25
CA TYR A 14 -5.44 2.32 20.11
C TYR A 14 -4.48 1.53 21.02
N PRO A 15 -4.67 1.61 22.36
CA PRO A 15 -3.73 1.02 23.32
C PRO A 15 -3.70 -0.51 23.29
N ASP A 16 -4.70 -1.16 22.67
CA ASP A 16 -4.77 -2.62 22.57
C ASP A 16 -4.05 -3.17 21.33
N VAL A 17 -3.48 -2.29 20.49
CA VAL A 17 -2.71 -2.70 19.31
C VAL A 17 -1.24 -2.87 19.70
N ASP A 18 -0.71 -4.07 19.47
CA ASP A 18 0.72 -4.32 19.64
C ASP A 18 1.51 -3.71 18.50
N LEU A 19 2.39 -2.76 18.81
CA LEU A 19 3.14 -1.99 17.84
C LEU A 19 4.64 -2.15 18.07
N ALA A 20 5.36 -2.31 16.97
CA ALA A 20 6.81 -2.28 16.99
C ALA A 20 7.36 -1.40 15.86
N VAL A 21 8.33 -0.57 16.17
CA VAL A 21 9.18 0.08 15.15
C VAL A 21 10.35 -0.84 14.88
N GLY A 22 10.26 -1.55 13.76
CA GLY A 22 11.17 -2.63 13.44
C GLY A 22 12.13 -2.33 12.30
N SER A 23 12.75 -3.40 11.82
CA SER A 23 13.60 -3.42 10.65
C SER A 23 12.76 -3.48 9.35
N LYS A 24 13.43 -3.51 8.20
CA LYS A 24 12.80 -3.76 6.89
C LYS A 24 12.63 -5.25 6.58
N ASP A 25 12.72 -6.12 7.57
CA ASP A 25 12.57 -7.56 7.38
C ASP A 25 11.09 -7.94 7.35
N PRO A 26 10.57 -8.46 6.23
CA PRO A 26 9.18 -8.83 6.08
C PRO A 26 8.85 -10.24 6.57
N GLU A 27 9.83 -10.97 7.12
CA GLU A 27 9.63 -12.35 7.57
C GLU A 27 8.61 -12.46 8.69
N GLY A 28 7.66 -13.38 8.54
CA GLY A 28 6.67 -13.67 9.57
C GLY A 28 5.44 -12.75 9.56
N TYR A 29 5.31 -11.85 8.57
CA TYR A 29 4.14 -10.99 8.44
C TYR A 29 3.18 -11.49 7.35
N ASP A 30 1.89 -11.47 7.65
CA ASP A 30 0.82 -11.87 6.73
C ASP A 30 0.45 -10.74 5.75
N LEU A 31 0.75 -9.49 6.11
CA LEU A 31 0.52 -8.31 5.30
C LEU A 31 1.78 -7.45 5.26
N VAL A 32 2.27 -7.17 4.07
CA VAL A 32 3.43 -6.30 3.82
C VAL A 32 3.02 -5.16 2.89
N VAL A 33 3.15 -3.91 3.32
CA VAL A 33 2.76 -2.74 2.52
C VAL A 33 3.92 -1.78 2.36
N ASN A 34 4.25 -1.45 1.12
CA ASN A 34 5.15 -0.34 0.82
C ASN A 34 4.39 0.98 0.86
N ALA A 35 4.57 1.76 1.90
CA ALA A 35 4.04 3.11 2.05
C ALA A 35 5.15 4.18 1.92
N THR A 36 6.25 3.84 1.24
CA THR A 36 7.37 4.74 0.96
C THR A 36 7.35 5.19 -0.51
N PRO A 37 8.11 6.22 -0.89
CA PRO A 37 8.28 6.61 -2.29
C PRO A 37 9.20 5.67 -3.10
N ILE A 38 9.73 4.61 -2.52
CA ILE A 38 10.59 3.64 -3.21
C ILE A 38 9.76 2.90 -4.27
N GLY A 39 10.23 2.90 -5.51
CA GLY A 39 9.51 2.36 -6.67
C GLY A 39 8.89 3.43 -7.57
N MET A 40 8.95 4.72 -7.16
CA MET A 40 8.49 5.83 -8.01
C MET A 40 9.47 6.18 -9.12
N ARG A 41 10.73 5.82 -8.99
CA ARG A 41 11.79 6.11 -9.98
C ARG A 41 12.25 4.83 -10.64
N ASP A 42 12.61 4.92 -11.93
CA ASP A 42 13.24 3.80 -12.61
C ASP A 42 14.60 3.48 -11.97
N GLY A 43 14.80 2.21 -11.68
CA GLY A 43 16.03 1.75 -11.01
C GLY A 43 16.01 1.84 -9.49
N ASP A 44 14.91 2.26 -8.88
CA ASP A 44 14.76 2.16 -7.42
C ASP A 44 14.93 0.70 -6.98
N PRO A 45 15.56 0.44 -5.82
CA PRO A 45 15.59 -0.90 -5.24
C PRO A 45 14.21 -1.33 -4.77
N LEU A 46 14.02 -2.61 -4.49
CA LEU A 46 12.81 -3.08 -3.82
C LEU A 46 12.78 -2.55 -2.37
N PRO A 47 11.58 -2.22 -1.84
CA PRO A 47 11.45 -1.64 -0.49
C PRO A 47 11.86 -2.61 0.61
N VAL A 48 11.71 -3.91 0.38
CA VAL A 48 12.09 -5.01 1.27
C VAL A 48 12.64 -6.19 0.46
N ASP A 49 13.27 -7.13 1.14
CA ASP A 49 13.68 -8.41 0.52
C ASP A 49 12.45 -9.31 0.31
N VAL A 50 11.98 -9.38 -0.93
CA VAL A 50 10.79 -10.17 -1.31
C VAL A 50 10.99 -11.66 -1.06
N GLU A 51 12.24 -12.16 -1.10
CA GLU A 51 12.52 -13.58 -0.84
C GLU A 51 12.15 -13.99 0.58
N ARG A 52 12.06 -13.05 1.50
CA ARG A 52 11.69 -13.28 2.89
C ARG A 52 10.19 -13.12 3.18
N ILE A 53 9.38 -12.75 2.18
CA ILE A 53 7.91 -12.74 2.29
C ILE A 53 7.40 -14.17 2.12
N ALA A 54 6.52 -14.62 3.00
CA ALA A 54 5.92 -15.95 2.88
C ALA A 54 4.97 -16.02 1.67
N PRO A 55 5.01 -17.11 0.87
CA PRO A 55 3.99 -17.34 -0.15
C PRO A 55 2.58 -17.34 0.48
N GLY A 56 1.62 -16.71 -0.20
CA GLY A 56 0.26 -16.57 0.32
C GLY A 56 0.02 -15.32 1.16
N SER A 57 1.06 -14.57 1.54
CA SER A 57 0.91 -13.27 2.19
C SER A 57 0.24 -12.25 1.26
N TYR A 58 -0.35 -11.20 1.85
CA TYR A 58 -0.84 -10.04 1.13
C TYR A 58 0.27 -9.00 0.99
N VAL A 59 0.45 -8.47 -0.22
CA VAL A 59 1.46 -7.44 -0.49
C VAL A 59 0.81 -6.26 -1.20
N GLY A 60 0.89 -5.08 -0.57
CA GLY A 60 0.37 -3.82 -1.09
C GLY A 60 1.46 -2.82 -1.44
N ASP A 61 1.16 -1.94 -2.38
CA ASP A 61 2.03 -0.82 -2.74
C ASP A 61 1.19 0.43 -2.95
N VAL A 62 1.57 1.56 -2.34
CA VAL A 62 0.88 2.85 -2.53
C VAL A 62 1.40 3.64 -3.73
N VAL A 63 2.43 3.16 -4.40
CA VAL A 63 3.00 3.79 -5.60
C VAL A 63 2.02 3.71 -6.76
N LEU A 64 1.75 4.85 -7.42
CA LEU A 64 0.78 4.99 -8.52
C LEU A 64 1.42 5.10 -9.91
N LYS A 65 2.72 4.86 -10.02
CA LYS A 65 3.47 5.01 -11.29
C LYS A 65 3.05 3.99 -12.35
N ALA A 66 2.71 2.79 -11.92
CA ALA A 66 2.26 1.70 -12.77
C ALA A 66 1.22 0.87 -12.00
N ASP A 67 0.34 0.19 -12.73
CA ASP A 67 -0.65 -0.69 -12.10
C ASP A 67 0.04 -1.78 -11.26
N VAL A 68 1.05 -2.43 -11.83
CA VAL A 68 1.87 -3.40 -11.10
C VAL A 68 3.30 -2.89 -11.03
N THR A 69 3.75 -2.50 -9.85
CA THR A 69 5.14 -2.07 -9.63
C THR A 69 6.10 -3.27 -9.64
N PRO A 70 7.41 -3.06 -9.82
CA PRO A 70 8.40 -4.13 -9.71
C PRO A 70 8.32 -4.90 -8.38
N PHE A 71 8.00 -4.22 -7.30
CA PHE A 71 7.79 -4.85 -5.99
C PHE A 71 6.58 -5.81 -6.00
N LEU A 72 5.44 -5.34 -6.51
CA LEU A 72 4.24 -6.18 -6.61
C LEU A 72 4.42 -7.34 -7.59
N GLN A 73 5.16 -7.10 -8.69
CA GLN A 73 5.45 -8.19 -9.64
C GLN A 73 6.28 -9.29 -8.98
N ALA A 74 7.34 -8.93 -8.27
CA ALA A 74 8.17 -9.90 -7.55
C ALA A 74 7.37 -10.68 -6.48
N ALA A 75 6.49 -10.00 -5.74
CA ALA A 75 5.63 -10.62 -4.76
C ALA A 75 4.61 -11.59 -5.42
N LYS A 76 4.03 -11.20 -6.54
CA LYS A 76 3.11 -12.03 -7.33
C LYS A 76 3.79 -13.30 -7.84
N ASP A 77 5.00 -13.18 -8.37
CA ASP A 77 5.79 -14.30 -8.87
C ASP A 77 6.12 -15.31 -7.77
N LYS A 78 6.19 -14.84 -6.52
CA LYS A 78 6.38 -15.67 -5.33
C LYS A 78 5.10 -16.31 -4.80
N GLY A 79 3.93 -16.02 -5.38
CA GLY A 79 2.64 -16.57 -4.97
C GLY A 79 1.92 -15.77 -3.89
N CYS A 80 2.26 -14.48 -3.73
CA CYS A 80 1.54 -13.57 -2.84
C CYS A 80 0.28 -13.03 -3.54
N THR A 81 -0.72 -12.67 -2.74
CA THR A 81 -1.84 -11.85 -3.21
C THR A 81 -1.40 -10.40 -3.22
N ILE A 82 -1.58 -9.70 -4.34
CA ILE A 82 -1.14 -8.31 -4.47
C ILE A 82 -2.31 -7.34 -4.49
N GLN A 83 -2.08 -6.13 -3.99
CA GLN A 83 -2.98 -4.99 -4.11
C GLN A 83 -2.24 -3.79 -4.70
N VAL A 84 -2.76 -3.29 -5.82
CA VAL A 84 -2.19 -2.14 -6.53
C VAL A 84 -2.60 -0.83 -5.87
N GLY A 85 -1.75 0.19 -5.99
CA GLY A 85 -1.99 1.49 -5.36
C GLY A 85 -3.24 2.20 -5.89
N THR A 86 -3.61 1.98 -7.13
CA THR A 86 -4.82 2.54 -7.75
C THR A 86 -6.11 2.07 -7.08
N ASP A 87 -6.16 0.86 -6.54
CA ASP A 87 -7.32 0.37 -5.78
C ASP A 87 -7.57 1.24 -4.54
N MET A 88 -6.53 1.52 -3.76
CA MET A 88 -6.64 2.42 -2.60
C MET A 88 -7.16 3.80 -3.02
N LEU A 89 -6.69 4.34 -4.14
CA LEU A 89 -7.12 5.64 -4.64
C LEU A 89 -8.63 5.64 -4.93
N PHE A 90 -9.12 4.66 -5.69
CA PHE A 90 -10.53 4.58 -6.05
C PHE A 90 -11.45 4.34 -4.86
N GLU A 91 -11.01 3.57 -3.87
CA GLU A 91 -11.78 3.36 -2.64
C GLU A 91 -11.84 4.63 -1.76
N MET A 92 -10.84 5.51 -1.83
CA MET A 92 -10.78 6.72 -1.02
C MET A 92 -11.55 7.91 -1.63
N ILE A 93 -11.61 8.03 -2.95
CA ILE A 93 -12.20 9.19 -3.65
C ILE A 93 -13.67 9.42 -3.24
N PRO A 94 -14.55 8.42 -3.16
CA PRO A 94 -15.95 8.65 -2.76
C PRO A 94 -16.08 9.35 -1.42
N ALA A 95 -15.31 8.93 -0.41
CA ALA A 95 -15.31 9.55 0.90
C ALA A 95 -14.78 11.00 0.86
N CYS A 96 -13.80 11.28 0.04
CA CYS A 96 -13.30 12.65 -0.17
C CYS A 96 -14.34 13.54 -0.84
N LEU A 97 -15.03 13.06 -1.86
CA LEU A 97 -16.10 13.80 -2.53
C LEU A 97 -17.23 14.14 -1.56
N GLU A 98 -17.67 13.18 -0.77
CA GLU A 98 -18.68 13.37 0.25
C GLU A 98 -18.26 14.39 1.31
N PHE A 99 -17.02 14.29 1.81
CA PHE A 99 -16.48 15.23 2.79
C PHE A 99 -16.47 16.68 2.30
N PHE A 100 -16.16 16.91 1.03
CA PHE A 100 -16.16 18.25 0.43
C PHE A 100 -17.54 18.70 -0.08
N GLY A 101 -18.61 17.93 0.11
CA GLY A 101 -19.97 18.26 -0.30
C GLY A 101 -20.23 18.14 -1.80
N PHE A 102 -19.39 17.42 -2.52
CA PHE A 102 -19.63 17.06 -3.92
C PHE A 102 -20.52 15.82 -4.02
N GLY A 103 -21.14 15.63 -5.18
CA GLY A 103 -21.85 14.38 -5.45
C GLY A 103 -20.90 13.19 -5.37
N THR A 104 -21.40 12.06 -4.87
CA THR A 104 -20.59 10.84 -4.75
C THR A 104 -20.58 10.02 -6.05
N ALA A 105 -19.58 9.20 -6.23
CA ALA A 105 -19.46 8.18 -7.25
C ALA A 105 -18.96 6.88 -6.62
N THR A 106 -19.30 5.75 -7.19
CA THR A 106 -18.76 4.46 -6.73
C THR A 106 -17.34 4.25 -7.22
N PRO A 107 -16.51 3.43 -6.55
CA PRO A 107 -15.19 3.05 -7.03
C PRO A 107 -15.21 2.50 -8.47
N ASP A 108 -16.22 1.71 -8.82
CA ASP A 108 -16.34 1.12 -10.15
C ASP A 108 -16.65 2.17 -11.25
N GLU A 109 -17.51 3.14 -10.95
CA GLU A 109 -17.76 4.28 -11.85
C GLU A 109 -16.50 5.11 -12.07
N LEU A 110 -15.73 5.33 -11.00
CA LEU A 110 -14.45 6.04 -11.08
C LEU A 110 -13.42 5.28 -11.92
N ARG A 111 -13.30 3.97 -11.73
CA ARG A 111 -12.40 3.12 -12.54
C ARG A 111 -12.79 3.14 -14.02
N ALA A 112 -14.08 3.10 -14.33
CA ALA A 112 -14.57 3.10 -15.71
C ALA A 112 -14.29 4.41 -16.44
N THR A 113 -14.16 5.54 -15.72
CA THR A 113 -13.94 6.87 -16.32
C THR A 113 -12.49 7.34 -16.22
N ALA A 114 -11.67 6.70 -15.38
CA ALA A 114 -10.29 7.10 -15.15
C ALA A 114 -9.42 6.85 -16.39
N GLN A 115 -8.65 7.86 -16.76
CA GLN A 115 -7.55 7.74 -17.72
C GLN A 115 -6.25 7.64 -16.90
N LEU A 116 -5.91 6.45 -16.47
CA LEU A 116 -4.66 6.22 -15.77
C LEU A 116 -3.52 6.07 -16.78
N PRO A 117 -2.33 6.62 -16.49
CA PRO A 117 -1.17 6.36 -17.32
C PRO A 117 -0.83 4.87 -17.30
N SER A 118 -0.73 4.31 -18.49
CA SER A 118 -0.32 2.90 -18.69
C SER A 118 1.19 2.74 -18.51
#